data_ad0a07a1569b85fe86c60850bb848ab2
#
_entry.id   ad0a07a1569b85fe86c60850bb848ab2
#
_cell.length_a   1.000
_cell.length_b   1.000
_cell.length_c   1.000
_cell.angle_alpha   90.00
_cell.angle_beta   90.00
_cell.angle_gamma   90.00
#
_symmetry.space_group_name_H-M   'P 1'
#
loop_
_entity.id
_entity.type
_entity.pdbx_description
1 polymer ?
#
loop_
_entity_poly.entity_id
_entity_poly.type
_entity_poly.pdbx_seq_one_letter_code
_entity_poly.pdbx_strand_id
1 'polypeptide(L)'
;MNNSNIPRFSELLDWLEGRLPPEEAQVLAERLETAEAPTQADLDWLHLFQQARQSIQSASPPLSVRTTLQERFAAYAKTRQPPGLFQRLLAMLTFDSRLQPVTAGLRSVSDDTEQRQLIYTSEAAEIAVTLQPALPDKNFTLTGQIFPLKDTPADAFSVQLLMAAREVGLVAADDLGEFTFTNLPTGEYSMVVSAGDFEVVIPSLHLQS
;
A
#
# COMPACT_ATOMS: atom_id res chain seq x y z
N MET A 1 -40.93 4.74 4.74
CA MET A 1 -40.51 5.87 5.58
C MET A 1 -39.07 6.13 5.25
N ASN A 2 -38.81 7.28 4.59
CA ASN A 2 -37.47 7.57 4.01
C ASN A 2 -36.43 7.84 5.09
N ASN A 3 -35.42 7.00 5.14
CA ASN A 3 -34.19 7.13 5.97
C ASN A 3 -33.24 8.26 5.48
N SER A 4 -33.76 9.17 4.61
CA SER A 4 -32.92 10.18 3.92
C SER A 4 -32.67 11.45 4.74
N ASN A 5 -33.10 11.51 5.99
CA ASN A 5 -33.01 12.75 6.78
C ASN A 5 -31.95 12.73 7.89
N ILE A 6 -31.26 11.63 8.10
CA ILE A 6 -30.19 11.54 9.10
C ILE A 6 -28.88 11.92 8.42
N PRO A 7 -28.19 12.99 8.86
CA PRO A 7 -26.88 13.36 8.31
C PRO A 7 -25.87 12.24 8.55
N ARG A 8 -25.00 12.01 7.59
CA ARG A 8 -23.91 11.06 7.76
C ARG A 8 -22.84 11.69 8.66
N PHE A 9 -22.15 10.84 9.42
CA PHE A 9 -21.05 11.29 10.28
C PHE A 9 -19.97 12.12 9.54
N SER A 10 -19.67 11.76 8.28
CA SER A 10 -18.77 12.53 7.42
C SER A 10 -19.29 13.94 7.11
N GLU A 11 -20.59 14.11 6.90
CA GLU A 11 -21.23 15.40 6.64
C GLU A 11 -21.17 16.31 7.88
N LEU A 12 -21.38 15.72 9.07
CA LEU A 12 -21.24 16.42 10.34
C LEU A 12 -19.80 16.89 10.58
N LEU A 13 -18.82 16.05 10.25
CA LEU A 13 -17.41 16.38 10.38
C LEU A 13 -17.00 17.50 9.41
N ASP A 14 -17.43 17.42 8.14
CA ASP A 14 -17.15 18.43 7.13
C ASP A 14 -17.79 19.79 7.47
N TRP A 15 -19.01 19.76 8.04
CA TRP A 15 -19.67 20.96 8.54
C TRP A 15 -18.90 21.59 9.71
N LEU A 16 -18.51 20.78 10.68
CA LEU A 16 -17.80 21.24 11.88
C LEU A 16 -16.42 21.81 11.56
N GLU A 17 -15.76 21.27 10.55
CA GLU A 17 -14.43 21.74 10.07
C GLU A 17 -14.54 22.87 9.03
N GLY A 18 -15.74 23.32 8.70
CA GLY A 18 -15.98 24.41 7.75
C GLY A 18 -15.61 24.07 6.30
N ARG A 19 -15.67 22.79 5.94
CA ARG A 19 -15.33 22.31 4.60
C ARG A 19 -16.52 22.30 3.64
N LEU A 20 -17.74 22.47 4.15
CA LEU A 20 -18.95 22.54 3.32
C LEU A 20 -19.11 23.91 2.68
N PRO A 21 -19.67 23.98 1.46
CA PRO A 21 -20.10 25.22 0.85
C PRO A 21 -21.14 25.94 1.75
N PRO A 22 -21.18 27.29 1.75
CA PRO A 22 -22.07 28.05 2.65
C PRO A 22 -23.54 27.66 2.58
N GLU A 23 -24.04 27.35 1.38
CA GLU A 23 -25.43 26.95 1.16
C GLU A 23 -25.72 25.58 1.78
N GLU A 24 -24.83 24.60 1.62
CA GLU A 24 -24.96 23.27 2.20
C GLU A 24 -24.81 23.29 3.72
N ALA A 25 -23.89 24.11 4.22
CA ALA A 25 -23.68 24.30 5.65
C ALA A 25 -24.92 24.87 6.36
N GLN A 26 -25.63 25.81 5.72
CA GLN A 26 -26.85 26.38 6.26
C GLN A 26 -28.02 25.37 6.28
N VAL A 27 -28.22 24.63 5.19
CA VAL A 27 -29.22 23.56 5.12
C VAL A 27 -28.99 22.49 6.17
N LEU A 28 -27.71 22.12 6.38
CA LEU A 28 -27.36 21.14 7.40
C LEU A 28 -27.60 21.70 8.81
N ALA A 29 -27.25 22.96 9.08
CA ALA A 29 -27.49 23.61 10.37
C ALA A 29 -28.99 23.59 10.74
N GLU A 30 -29.89 23.96 9.82
CA GLU A 30 -31.34 23.90 10.02
C GLU A 30 -31.86 22.48 10.32
N ARG A 31 -31.26 21.46 9.66
CA ARG A 31 -31.57 20.04 9.92
C ARG A 31 -31.13 19.60 11.30
N LEU A 32 -30.01 20.13 11.79
CA LEU A 32 -29.45 19.79 13.09
C LEU A 32 -30.24 20.37 14.26
N GLU A 33 -30.94 21.51 14.08
CA GLU A 33 -31.83 22.07 15.10
C GLU A 33 -32.98 21.12 15.45
N THR A 34 -33.45 20.33 14.50
CA THR A 34 -34.54 19.36 14.65
C THR A 34 -34.06 17.89 14.69
N ALA A 35 -32.75 17.67 14.85
CA ALA A 35 -32.13 16.34 14.78
C ALA A 35 -32.56 15.46 15.98
N GLU A 36 -32.72 14.18 15.68
CA GLU A 36 -33.03 13.16 16.69
C GLU A 36 -31.81 12.91 17.62
N ALA A 37 -32.10 12.35 18.80
CA ALA A 37 -31.09 12.08 19.84
C ALA A 37 -29.77 11.40 19.40
N PRO A 38 -29.77 10.43 18.48
CA PRO A 38 -28.50 9.82 18.03
C PRO A 38 -27.62 10.82 17.28
N THR A 39 -28.19 11.68 16.44
CA THR A 39 -27.44 12.70 15.69
C THR A 39 -26.88 13.78 16.62
N GLN A 40 -27.63 14.15 17.66
CA GLN A 40 -27.15 15.07 18.69
C GLN A 40 -26.00 14.49 19.49
N ALA A 41 -26.06 13.20 19.83
CA ALA A 41 -24.97 12.51 20.51
C ALA A 41 -23.66 12.45 19.67
N ASP A 42 -23.80 12.26 18.36
CA ASP A 42 -22.65 12.29 17.43
C ASP A 42 -22.03 13.70 17.37
N LEU A 43 -22.85 14.75 17.36
CA LEU A 43 -22.40 16.14 17.41
C LEU A 43 -21.69 16.48 18.72
N ASP A 44 -22.25 16.08 19.84
CA ASP A 44 -21.67 16.31 21.16
C ASP A 44 -20.30 15.61 21.27
N TRP A 45 -20.22 14.40 20.75
CA TRP A 45 -18.96 13.66 20.69
C TRP A 45 -17.92 14.36 19.81
N LEU A 46 -18.32 14.83 18.62
CA LEU A 46 -17.44 15.56 17.70
C LEU A 46 -16.95 16.89 18.32
N HIS A 47 -17.80 17.63 19.00
CA HIS A 47 -17.42 18.84 19.74
C HIS A 47 -16.41 18.54 20.85
N LEU A 48 -16.66 17.48 21.63
CA LEU A 48 -15.75 17.05 22.69
C LEU A 48 -14.39 16.64 22.12
N PHE A 49 -14.41 15.93 21.00
CA PHE A 49 -13.18 15.53 20.29
C PHE A 49 -12.39 16.74 19.78
N GLN A 50 -13.08 17.74 19.19
CA GLN A 50 -12.44 18.97 18.76
C GLN A 50 -11.83 19.75 19.93
N GLN A 51 -12.55 19.85 21.04
CA GLN A 51 -12.04 20.48 22.26
C GLN A 51 -10.79 19.76 22.79
N ALA A 52 -10.83 18.42 22.85
CA ALA A 52 -9.69 17.61 23.24
C ALA A 52 -8.50 17.82 22.29
N ARG A 53 -8.74 17.85 20.97
CA ARG A 53 -7.71 18.08 19.94
C ARG A 53 -7.08 19.47 20.05
N GLN A 54 -7.86 20.51 20.39
CA GLN A 54 -7.35 21.87 20.61
C GLN A 54 -6.59 22.01 21.92
N SER A 55 -6.94 21.21 22.94
CA SER A 55 -6.24 21.18 24.22
C SER A 55 -4.94 20.37 24.20
N ILE A 56 -4.77 19.48 23.21
CA ILE A 56 -3.50 18.78 22.97
C ILE A 56 -2.54 19.79 22.30
N GLN A 57 -1.94 20.66 23.10
CA GLN A 57 -0.75 21.40 22.67
C GLN A 57 0.36 20.37 22.48
N SER A 58 0.71 20.11 21.22
CA SER A 58 1.93 19.36 20.91
C SER A 58 3.11 20.16 21.43
N ALA A 59 3.50 19.90 22.68
CA ALA A 59 4.69 20.47 23.24
C ALA A 59 5.89 20.01 22.40
N SER A 60 6.70 20.93 21.95
CA SER A 60 7.97 20.60 21.29
C SER A 60 8.74 19.62 22.19
N PRO A 61 9.23 18.49 21.67
CA PRO A 61 9.97 17.54 22.50
C PRO A 61 11.16 18.24 23.15
N PRO A 62 11.54 17.85 24.37
CA PRO A 62 12.72 18.36 25.07
C PRO A 62 13.95 18.34 24.15
N LEU A 63 14.84 19.33 24.29
CA LEU A 63 16.04 19.45 23.46
C LEU A 63 16.86 18.14 23.43
N SER A 64 16.97 17.44 24.55
CA SER A 64 17.69 16.17 24.64
C SER A 64 17.09 15.10 23.73
N VAL A 65 15.75 15.00 23.68
CA VAL A 65 15.05 14.06 22.81
C VAL A 65 15.24 14.45 21.33
N ARG A 66 15.17 15.74 21.03
CA ARG A 66 15.43 16.29 19.68
C ARG A 66 16.82 15.94 19.18
N THR A 67 17.83 16.20 20.02
CA THR A 67 19.23 15.91 19.68
C THR A 67 19.42 14.40 19.47
N THR A 68 18.91 13.58 20.35
CA THR A 68 18.99 12.11 20.20
C THR A 68 18.29 11.61 18.93
N LEU A 69 17.12 12.16 18.61
CA LEU A 69 16.41 11.81 17.36
C LEU A 69 17.18 12.29 16.12
N GLN A 70 17.76 13.49 16.16
CA GLN A 70 18.58 14.00 15.07
C GLN A 70 19.86 13.17 14.87
N GLU A 71 20.53 12.78 15.94
CA GLU A 71 21.70 11.89 15.88
C GLU A 71 21.35 10.50 15.34
N ARG A 72 20.25 9.91 15.81
CA ARG A 72 19.75 8.61 15.30
C ARG A 72 19.33 8.71 13.85
N PHE A 73 18.66 9.79 13.46
CA PHE A 73 18.28 10.03 12.07
C PHE A 73 19.51 10.25 11.17
N ALA A 74 20.50 11.00 11.66
CA ALA A 74 21.77 11.21 10.94
C ALA A 74 22.58 9.92 10.81
N ALA A 75 22.59 9.08 11.86
CA ALA A 75 23.21 7.76 11.81
C ALA A 75 22.46 6.83 10.83
N TYR A 76 21.14 6.83 10.88
CA TYR A 76 20.28 6.08 9.94
C TYR A 76 20.42 6.59 8.50
N ALA A 77 20.51 7.90 8.29
CA ALA A 77 20.74 8.49 6.97
C ALA A 77 22.14 8.20 6.42
N LYS A 78 23.14 8.01 7.30
CA LYS A 78 24.49 7.58 6.90
C LYS A 78 24.58 6.08 6.56
N THR A 79 23.81 5.26 7.26
CA THR A 79 23.69 3.83 6.91
C THR A 79 22.83 3.61 5.66
N ARG A 80 21.87 4.48 5.40
CA ARG A 80 21.29 4.68 4.08
C ARG A 80 22.14 5.72 3.35
N GLN A 81 23.32 5.35 2.90
CA GLN A 81 23.98 6.13 1.88
C GLN A 81 22.97 6.37 0.77
N PRO A 82 22.76 7.65 0.31
CA PRO A 82 22.08 7.82 -0.95
C PRO A 82 22.88 6.96 -1.93
N PRO A 83 22.27 6.01 -2.61
CA PRO A 83 23.01 5.13 -3.47
C PRO A 83 23.77 5.99 -4.43
N GLY A 84 25.07 5.93 -4.35
CA GLY A 84 25.90 6.45 -5.41
C GLY A 84 25.45 5.72 -6.66
N LEU A 85 24.73 6.46 -7.54
CA LEU A 85 24.19 5.92 -8.79
C LEU A 85 23.71 4.46 -8.59
N PHE A 86 22.45 4.30 -8.17
CA PHE A 86 21.83 2.97 -8.12
C PHE A 86 22.10 2.29 -9.45
N GLN A 87 22.75 1.17 -9.43
CA GLN A 87 22.84 0.35 -10.60
C GLN A 87 21.43 -0.17 -10.86
N ARG A 88 20.75 0.46 -11.83
CA ARG A 88 19.42 0.07 -12.22
C ARG A 88 19.50 -1.10 -13.19
N LEU A 89 19.08 -2.25 -12.75
CA LEU A 89 19.06 -3.51 -13.50
C LEU A 89 17.63 -3.76 -13.99
N LEU A 90 17.47 -4.06 -15.27
CA LEU A 90 16.17 -4.50 -15.80
C LEU A 90 16.05 -6.00 -15.62
N ALA A 91 14.95 -6.45 -15.04
CA ALA A 91 14.62 -7.85 -14.99
C ALA A 91 13.87 -8.27 -16.27
N MET A 92 14.27 -9.39 -16.84
CA MET A 92 13.63 -10.00 -18.00
C MET A 92 12.68 -11.10 -17.54
N LEU A 93 11.47 -11.14 -18.11
CA LEU A 93 10.54 -12.25 -17.92
C LEU A 93 11.12 -13.50 -18.59
N THR A 94 11.46 -14.50 -17.80
CA THR A 94 12.04 -15.78 -18.29
C THR A 94 11.05 -16.93 -18.26
N PHE A 95 9.98 -16.80 -17.44
CA PHE A 95 8.93 -17.81 -17.35
C PHE A 95 7.58 -17.16 -17.14
N ASP A 96 6.55 -17.68 -17.83
CA ASP A 96 5.13 -17.36 -17.61
C ASP A 96 4.32 -18.64 -17.74
N SER A 97 3.62 -19.04 -16.69
CA SER A 97 2.82 -20.27 -16.68
C SER A 97 1.71 -20.29 -17.72
N ARG A 98 1.21 -19.13 -18.18
CA ARG A 98 0.19 -19.03 -19.25
C ARG A 98 0.75 -19.33 -20.63
N LEU A 99 2.05 -19.20 -20.83
CA LEU A 99 2.70 -19.41 -22.14
C LEU A 99 3.20 -20.85 -22.32
N GLN A 100 3.10 -21.70 -21.31
CA GLN A 100 3.51 -23.10 -21.44
C GLN A 100 2.40 -23.91 -22.16
N PRO A 101 2.75 -24.68 -23.19
CA PRO A 101 1.83 -25.62 -23.78
C PRO A 101 1.45 -26.65 -22.72
N VAL A 102 0.16 -26.80 -22.45
CA VAL A 102 -0.38 -27.84 -21.58
C VAL A 102 0.01 -29.19 -22.19
N THR A 103 1.07 -29.82 -21.66
CA THR A 103 1.37 -31.21 -21.99
C THR A 103 0.24 -32.03 -21.41
N ALA A 104 -0.62 -32.51 -22.31
CA ALA A 104 -1.76 -33.36 -22.02
C ALA A 104 -1.28 -34.65 -21.31
N GLY A 105 -1.41 -34.70 -19.98
CA GLY A 105 -1.02 -35.91 -19.24
C GLY A 105 -1.27 -35.91 -17.74
N LEU A 106 -1.45 -34.79 -17.10
CA LEU A 106 -1.77 -34.75 -15.67
C LEU A 106 -3.10 -34.01 -15.44
N ARG A 107 -4.15 -34.78 -15.31
CA ARG A 107 -5.41 -34.34 -14.71
C ARG A 107 -5.16 -34.05 -13.22
N SER A 108 -4.71 -32.88 -12.89
CA SER A 108 -4.98 -32.33 -11.57
C SER A 108 -6.38 -31.72 -11.63
N VAL A 109 -7.33 -32.48 -11.10
CA VAL A 109 -8.63 -31.96 -10.65
C VAL A 109 -8.30 -31.07 -9.47
N SER A 110 -8.14 -29.79 -9.68
CA SER A 110 -8.13 -28.82 -8.61
C SER A 110 -8.67 -27.50 -9.13
N ASP A 111 -9.72 -27.12 -8.46
CA ASP A 111 -10.41 -25.82 -8.45
C ASP A 111 -9.75 -24.71 -9.26
N ASP A 112 -10.57 -24.14 -10.12
CA ASP A 112 -10.43 -22.98 -10.97
C ASP A 112 -9.97 -21.68 -10.24
N THR A 113 -8.87 -21.72 -9.56
CA THR A 113 -8.14 -20.49 -9.23
C THR A 113 -7.05 -20.33 -10.26
N GLU A 114 -7.28 -19.49 -11.26
CA GLU A 114 -6.30 -19.14 -12.30
C GLU A 114 -5.08 -18.47 -11.69
N GLN A 115 -4.26 -19.24 -10.98
CA GLN A 115 -3.00 -18.81 -10.44
C GLN A 115 -2.00 -18.66 -11.58
N ARG A 116 -1.44 -17.48 -11.75
CA ARG A 116 -0.39 -17.21 -12.72
C ARG A 116 0.95 -17.08 -12.04
N GLN A 117 1.93 -17.83 -12.51
CA GLN A 117 3.32 -17.76 -12.04
C GLN A 117 4.21 -17.11 -13.10
N LEU A 118 5.05 -16.20 -12.65
CA LEU A 118 6.00 -15.43 -13.45
C LEU A 118 7.39 -15.54 -12.79
N ILE A 119 8.44 -15.69 -13.60
CA ILE A 119 9.81 -15.60 -13.11
C ILE A 119 10.51 -14.51 -13.91
N TYR A 120 11.10 -13.59 -13.18
CA TYR A 120 11.92 -12.51 -13.72
C TYR A 120 13.38 -12.72 -13.30
N THR A 121 14.30 -12.58 -14.24
CA THR A 121 15.72 -12.76 -13.99
C THR A 121 16.50 -11.49 -14.32
N SER A 122 17.41 -11.11 -13.45
CA SER A 122 18.37 -10.03 -13.62
C SER A 122 19.78 -10.51 -13.24
N GLU A 123 20.78 -9.65 -13.39
CA GLU A 123 22.15 -9.96 -12.95
C GLU A 123 22.33 -10.02 -11.42
N ALA A 124 21.38 -9.48 -10.65
CA ALA A 124 21.48 -9.39 -9.19
C ALA A 124 20.55 -10.35 -8.45
N ALA A 125 19.40 -10.67 -9.02
CA ALA A 125 18.42 -11.54 -8.39
C ALA A 125 17.51 -12.20 -9.43
N GLU A 126 16.98 -13.36 -9.06
CA GLU A 126 15.80 -13.97 -9.67
C GLU A 126 14.58 -13.68 -8.78
N ILE A 127 13.46 -13.34 -9.38
CA ILE A 127 12.24 -12.94 -8.67
C ILE A 127 11.08 -13.79 -9.19
N ALA A 128 10.60 -14.69 -8.35
CA ALA A 128 9.38 -15.44 -8.63
C ALA A 128 8.16 -14.66 -8.12
N VAL A 129 7.14 -14.55 -8.94
CA VAL A 129 5.89 -13.85 -8.62
C VAL A 129 4.72 -14.75 -8.91
N THR A 130 3.81 -14.85 -7.97
CA THR A 130 2.55 -15.58 -8.08
C THR A 130 1.39 -14.60 -7.96
N LEU A 131 0.49 -14.62 -8.94
CA LEU A 131 -0.72 -13.80 -8.96
C LEU A 131 -1.92 -14.71 -8.72
N GLN A 132 -2.71 -14.40 -7.69
CA GLN A 132 -3.94 -15.09 -7.36
C GLN A 132 -5.11 -14.11 -7.39
N PRO A 133 -6.20 -14.40 -8.15
CA PRO A 133 -7.45 -13.65 -8.03
C PRO A 133 -8.04 -13.83 -6.63
N ALA A 134 -8.43 -12.75 -5.98
CA ALA A 134 -9.14 -12.78 -4.71
C ALA A 134 -10.65 -12.61 -4.99
N LEU A 135 -11.41 -13.68 -4.89
CA LEU A 135 -12.85 -13.65 -5.03
C LEU A 135 -13.51 -13.09 -3.75
N PRO A 136 -14.59 -12.28 -3.82
CA PRO A 136 -15.39 -11.92 -5.00
C PRO A 136 -14.99 -10.60 -5.69
N ASP A 137 -14.06 -9.82 -5.15
CA ASP A 137 -13.84 -8.41 -5.48
C ASP A 137 -13.03 -8.16 -6.76
N LYS A 138 -12.68 -9.18 -7.55
CA LYS A 138 -11.82 -9.09 -8.75
C LYS A 138 -10.45 -8.43 -8.49
N ASN A 139 -10.03 -8.34 -7.23
CA ASN A 139 -8.71 -7.91 -6.85
C ASN A 139 -7.73 -9.09 -6.88
N PHE A 140 -6.44 -8.79 -6.79
CA PHE A 140 -5.39 -9.80 -6.80
C PHE A 140 -4.60 -9.78 -5.50
N THR A 141 -4.13 -10.95 -5.11
CA THR A 141 -3.00 -11.10 -4.20
C THR A 141 -1.77 -11.44 -5.03
N LEU A 142 -0.71 -10.68 -4.81
CA LEU A 142 0.60 -10.89 -5.39
C LEU A 142 1.53 -11.36 -4.28
N THR A 143 1.99 -12.60 -4.37
CA THR A 143 3.06 -13.15 -3.54
C THR A 143 4.31 -13.27 -4.37
N GLY A 144 5.46 -12.96 -3.81
CA GLY A 144 6.73 -13.14 -4.51
C GLY A 144 7.82 -13.64 -3.60
N GLN A 145 8.88 -14.15 -4.22
CA GLN A 145 10.09 -14.56 -3.55
C GLN A 145 11.31 -14.10 -4.36
N ILE A 146 12.27 -13.51 -3.65
CA ILE A 146 13.52 -13.00 -4.21
C ILE A 146 14.62 -14.02 -3.92
N PHE A 147 15.31 -14.44 -4.96
CA PHE A 147 16.50 -15.29 -4.88
C PHE A 147 17.72 -14.46 -5.25
N PRO A 148 18.49 -13.95 -4.26
CA PRO A 148 19.69 -13.19 -4.54
C PRO A 148 20.72 -14.01 -5.31
N LEU A 149 21.31 -13.45 -6.36
CA LEU A 149 22.43 -14.05 -7.10
C LEU A 149 23.80 -13.54 -6.62
N LYS A 150 23.79 -12.54 -5.72
CA LYS A 150 24.97 -11.97 -5.07
C LYS A 150 24.90 -12.23 -3.57
N ASP A 151 25.98 -11.97 -2.85
CA ASP A 151 26.07 -12.09 -1.39
C ASP A 151 25.27 -11.01 -0.65
N THR A 152 23.99 -10.85 -1.04
CA THR A 152 23.04 -9.92 -0.44
C THR A 152 22.03 -10.73 0.37
N PRO A 153 21.84 -10.47 1.67
CA PRO A 153 20.82 -11.17 2.46
C PRO A 153 19.42 -10.91 1.90
N ALA A 154 18.56 -11.91 1.96
CA ALA A 154 17.21 -11.83 1.39
C ALA A 154 16.34 -10.77 2.13
N ASP A 155 16.52 -10.60 3.43
CA ASP A 155 15.87 -9.60 4.27
C ASP A 155 16.37 -8.15 4.05
N ALA A 156 17.45 -7.98 3.27
CA ALA A 156 17.93 -6.64 2.88
C ALA A 156 17.11 -6.01 1.74
N PHE A 157 16.24 -6.80 1.11
CA PHE A 157 15.43 -6.30 -0.01
C PHE A 157 14.17 -5.61 0.45
N SER A 158 13.84 -4.52 -0.23
CA SER A 158 12.53 -3.87 -0.19
C SER A 158 11.89 -3.88 -1.57
N VAL A 159 10.59 -4.15 -1.59
CA VAL A 159 9.80 -4.26 -2.83
C VAL A 159 8.78 -3.14 -2.87
N GLN A 160 8.87 -2.31 -3.90
CA GLN A 160 7.96 -1.23 -4.18
C GLN A 160 7.10 -1.60 -5.39
N LEU A 161 5.79 -1.48 -5.25
CA LEU A 161 4.83 -1.69 -6.32
C LEU A 161 4.23 -0.34 -6.74
N LEU A 162 4.25 -0.07 -8.05
CA LEU A 162 3.75 1.17 -8.62
C LEU A 162 2.68 0.90 -9.68
N MET A 163 1.65 1.73 -9.74
CA MET A 163 0.67 1.79 -10.81
C MET A 163 0.62 3.20 -11.36
N ALA A 164 0.79 3.37 -12.68
CA ALA A 164 0.88 4.68 -13.33
C ALA A 164 1.89 5.63 -12.65
N ALA A 165 3.08 5.11 -12.29
CA ALA A 165 4.16 5.81 -11.58
C ALA A 165 3.80 6.28 -10.15
N ARG A 166 2.66 5.87 -9.60
CA ARG A 166 2.27 6.12 -8.22
C ARG A 166 2.51 4.88 -7.38
N GLU A 167 3.14 5.04 -6.23
CA GLU A 167 3.30 3.96 -5.27
C GLU A 167 1.95 3.45 -4.78
N VAL A 168 1.75 2.14 -4.87
CA VAL A 168 0.57 1.42 -4.34
C VAL A 168 0.92 0.64 -3.09
N GLY A 169 2.19 0.29 -2.92
CA GLY A 169 2.67 -0.39 -1.74
C GLY A 169 4.19 -0.51 -1.70
N LEU A 170 4.72 -0.59 -0.49
CA LEU A 170 6.12 -0.83 -0.19
C LEU A 170 6.19 -1.84 0.95
N VAL A 171 6.89 -2.96 0.73
CA VAL A 171 7.09 -4.01 1.73
C VAL A 171 8.57 -4.40 1.80
N ALA A 172 9.02 -4.85 2.96
CA ALA A 172 10.32 -5.50 3.11
C ALA A 172 10.15 -7.01 2.85
N ALA A 173 11.13 -7.63 2.22
CA ALA A 173 11.20 -9.08 2.14
C ALA A 173 11.60 -9.65 3.50
N ASP A 174 11.18 -10.87 3.79
CA ASP A 174 11.58 -11.59 4.98
C ASP A 174 12.95 -12.31 4.80
N ASP A 175 13.34 -13.10 5.77
CA ASP A 175 14.59 -13.86 5.78
C ASP A 175 14.66 -14.93 4.66
N LEU A 176 13.52 -15.34 4.11
CA LEU A 176 13.42 -16.22 2.95
C LEU A 176 13.29 -15.46 1.62
N GLY A 177 13.26 -14.13 1.66
CA GLY A 177 13.04 -13.27 0.50
C GLY A 177 11.58 -13.18 0.08
N GLU A 178 10.65 -13.60 0.94
CA GLU A 178 9.22 -13.58 0.61
C GLU A 178 8.60 -12.21 0.87
N PHE A 179 7.65 -11.84 0.02
CA PHE A 179 6.87 -10.61 0.14
C PHE A 179 5.46 -10.79 -0.40
N THR A 180 4.52 -9.98 0.10
CA THR A 180 3.11 -10.09 -0.30
C THR A 180 2.46 -8.72 -0.39
N PHE A 181 1.69 -8.52 -1.48
CA PHE A 181 0.73 -7.43 -1.65
C PHE A 181 -0.67 -7.99 -1.78
N THR A 182 -1.60 -7.43 -1.07
CA THR A 182 -3.01 -7.86 -1.09
C THR A 182 -3.91 -6.77 -1.65
N ASN A 183 -5.09 -7.17 -2.12
CA ASN A 183 -6.14 -6.25 -2.55
C ASN A 183 -5.74 -5.33 -3.71
N LEU A 184 -4.97 -5.86 -4.68
CA LEU A 184 -4.53 -5.12 -5.85
C LEU A 184 -5.61 -5.12 -6.94
N PRO A 185 -6.07 -3.96 -7.42
CA PRO A 185 -6.97 -3.89 -8.58
C PRO A 185 -6.36 -4.47 -9.85
N THR A 186 -7.19 -4.84 -10.81
CA THR A 186 -6.74 -5.16 -12.17
C THR A 186 -6.02 -3.95 -12.76
N GLY A 187 -4.91 -4.17 -13.46
CA GLY A 187 -4.15 -3.07 -14.05
C GLY A 187 -2.74 -3.45 -14.47
N GLU A 188 -2.03 -2.45 -14.95
CA GLU A 188 -0.61 -2.55 -15.26
C GLU A 188 0.21 -1.93 -14.13
N TYR A 189 1.16 -2.69 -13.65
CA TYR A 189 2.05 -2.32 -12.55
C TYR A 189 3.51 -2.37 -12.99
N SER A 190 4.35 -1.63 -12.31
CA SER A 190 5.79 -1.83 -12.30
C SER A 190 6.25 -2.13 -10.88
N MET A 191 7.29 -2.95 -10.78
CA MET A 191 7.85 -3.34 -9.48
C MET A 191 9.33 -2.96 -9.43
N VAL A 192 9.75 -2.40 -8.30
CA VAL A 192 11.14 -2.06 -8.02
C VAL A 192 11.57 -2.84 -6.79
N VAL A 193 12.59 -3.65 -6.93
CA VAL A 193 13.20 -4.45 -5.85
C VAL A 193 14.57 -3.87 -5.57
N SER A 194 14.75 -3.30 -4.38
CA SER A 194 15.95 -2.53 -4.00
C SER A 194 16.69 -3.20 -2.86
N ALA A 195 17.99 -3.31 -2.95
CA ALA A 195 18.87 -3.72 -1.87
C ALA A 195 20.23 -3.04 -1.99
N GLY A 196 20.73 -2.47 -0.89
CA GLY A 196 22.04 -1.84 -0.85
C GLY A 196 22.20 -0.72 -1.89
N ASP A 197 22.97 -0.99 -2.94
CA ASP A 197 23.41 -0.04 -3.96
C ASP A 197 22.80 -0.31 -5.35
N PHE A 198 21.84 -1.23 -5.47
CA PHE A 198 21.21 -1.57 -6.74
C PHE A 198 19.68 -1.67 -6.65
N GLU A 199 19.03 -1.47 -7.78
CA GLU A 199 17.60 -1.66 -8.01
C GLU A 199 17.37 -2.62 -9.17
N VAL A 200 16.51 -3.60 -8.97
CA VAL A 200 15.99 -4.46 -10.03
C VAL A 200 14.60 -3.97 -10.39
N VAL A 201 14.39 -3.62 -11.65
CA VAL A 201 13.14 -3.07 -12.14
C VAL A 201 12.43 -4.08 -13.05
N ILE A 202 11.19 -4.40 -12.70
CA ILE A 202 10.22 -5.09 -13.54
C ILE A 202 9.30 -4.01 -14.11
N PRO A 203 9.47 -3.63 -15.40
CA PRO A 203 8.80 -2.44 -15.93
C PRO A 203 7.30 -2.63 -16.16
N SER A 204 6.87 -3.87 -16.40
CA SER A 204 5.46 -4.17 -16.68
C SER A 204 5.05 -5.51 -16.11
N LEU A 205 4.03 -5.48 -15.27
CA LEU A 205 3.37 -6.62 -14.64
C LEU A 205 1.87 -6.45 -14.79
N HIS A 206 1.24 -7.28 -15.62
CA HIS A 206 -0.19 -7.19 -15.89
C HIS A 206 -1.00 -8.10 -14.94
N LEU A 207 -1.84 -7.50 -14.11
CA LEU A 207 -2.83 -8.18 -13.28
C LEU A 207 -4.15 -8.23 -14.07
N GLN A 208 -4.43 -9.38 -14.67
CA GLN A 208 -5.61 -9.64 -15.49
C GLN A 208 -6.13 -11.04 -15.17
N SER A 209 -7.45 -11.19 -15.06
CA SER A 209 -8.16 -12.46 -14.99
C SER A 209 -8.37 -13.06 -16.39
#